data_1f1923e89ed9bdfa94d7c2fcde62638a
#
_entry.id   1f1923e89ed9bdfa94d7c2fcde62638a
#
_cell.length_a   1.000
_cell.length_b   1.000
_cell.length_c   1.000
_cell.angle_alpha   90.00
_cell.angle_beta   90.00
_cell.angle_gamma   90.00
#
_symmetry.space_group_name_H-M   'P 1'
#
loop_
_entity.id
_entity.type
_entity.pdbx_description
1 polymer ?
#
loop_
_entity_poly.entity_id
_entity_poly.type
_entity_poly.pdbx_seq_one_letter_code
_entity_poly.pdbx_strand_id
1 'polypeptide(L)'
;MTKETANSESQKSPYSGRWVALVRGRVVAQAGTPEQALRASLFSRNKEKPEIKFMSLPLSLPPLIDRIKDALPPEQEIYLVGGAVRDLLTSRLSPDFDFALPSNGISLARKVANTLGADFLPLDDERDTGRVVLNENGTRTFLDFATYRGANLEEDLRARDFTINALAYNLRDNTIIDPLNGANDIRSKLIRACSPTSLSDDPVRILRAVRQAAAFGFKIDKPTREWMKQSTDQLGRISAERLRDEVFKILQGPKADASLRALDMLGALSHLMPELLRMKGVQQSPPHIHDVWTHTLAVLDYLDQTISGLRVGYDAEKTNDMFTGLLGLRLGRFREQIAQHFAHSLNVDRSHRALLFFATLYHDVSKPDTKTNDETGRIRFFDHDMQGAEVAAERARSFNLSNDEVERIHAIIKNHMRIHFFGSRMLAEKQTPSRKAIYRFFRDSGKAGIDLILLALADLRGTSANELTIDTWTAYLDVARILLENYWERPEEVVSPPRLLDGHELMKELNLKPGPVIGQLLETIRENQAAGKIENREQALSFARDEVTKGFTGEA
;
A
#
# COMPACT_ATOMS: atom_id res chain seq x y z
N MET A 1 -31.03 14.40 -47.81
CA MET A 1 -30.95 14.99 -46.47
C MET A 1 -29.91 14.20 -45.69
N THR A 2 -28.71 14.65 -45.82
CA THR A 2 -27.48 14.07 -45.24
C THR A 2 -27.32 14.55 -43.80
N LYS A 3 -27.28 13.62 -42.84
CA LYS A 3 -26.87 13.92 -41.49
C LYS A 3 -25.35 13.95 -41.44
N GLU A 4 -24.80 15.14 -41.30
CA GLU A 4 -23.42 15.35 -40.85
C GLU A 4 -23.27 14.90 -39.39
N THR A 5 -22.58 13.83 -39.19
CA THR A 5 -22.03 13.46 -37.89
C THR A 5 -20.77 14.29 -37.66
N ALA A 6 -20.91 15.35 -36.90
CA ALA A 6 -19.79 16.16 -36.44
C ALA A 6 -18.92 15.33 -35.49
N ASN A 7 -17.84 14.83 -36.02
CA ASN A 7 -16.74 14.24 -35.24
C ASN A 7 -15.85 15.39 -34.78
N SER A 8 -16.15 16.03 -33.66
CA SER A 8 -15.30 17.07 -33.06
C SER A 8 -14.33 16.41 -32.07
N GLU A 9 -13.29 15.77 -32.54
CA GLU A 9 -12.03 15.74 -31.83
C GLU A 9 -11.50 17.17 -31.75
N SER A 10 -11.84 17.89 -30.67
CA SER A 10 -11.25 19.19 -30.38
C SER A 10 -9.76 18.99 -30.17
N GLN A 11 -8.95 19.29 -31.18
CA GLN A 11 -7.50 19.38 -31.04
C GLN A 11 -7.21 20.33 -29.88
N LYS A 12 -6.71 19.77 -28.76
CA LYS A 12 -6.32 20.56 -27.57
C LYS A 12 -5.28 21.57 -28.05
N SER A 13 -5.57 22.85 -27.93
CA SER A 13 -4.60 23.90 -28.22
C SER A 13 -3.31 23.62 -27.41
N PRO A 14 -2.10 23.78 -27.98
CA PRO A 14 -0.85 23.64 -27.25
C PRO A 14 -0.71 24.61 -26.08
N TYR A 15 -1.59 25.60 -26.01
CA TYR A 15 -1.66 26.60 -24.96
C TYR A 15 -2.75 26.34 -23.91
N SER A 16 -3.52 25.27 -24.03
CA SER A 16 -4.58 24.94 -23.06
C SER A 16 -4.05 24.88 -21.64
N GLY A 17 -4.76 25.54 -20.71
CA GLY A 17 -4.35 25.64 -19.31
C GLY A 17 -3.21 26.62 -19.06
N ARG A 18 -2.94 27.56 -19.99
CA ARG A 18 -1.85 28.54 -19.88
C ARG A 18 -2.38 29.95 -20.09
N TRP A 19 -1.72 30.90 -19.41
CA TRP A 19 -1.85 32.32 -19.75
C TRP A 19 -0.98 32.63 -20.95
N VAL A 20 -1.56 33.24 -21.96
CA VAL A 20 -0.86 33.64 -23.17
C VAL A 20 -0.88 35.15 -23.34
N ALA A 21 0.21 35.69 -23.84
CA ALA A 21 0.30 37.06 -24.31
C ALA A 21 0.06 37.06 -25.83
N LEU A 22 -0.97 37.76 -26.26
CA LEU A 22 -1.39 37.86 -27.65
C LEU A 22 -1.03 39.22 -28.21
N VAL A 23 -0.42 39.27 -29.39
CA VAL A 23 -0.24 40.48 -30.19
C VAL A 23 -0.84 40.22 -31.57
N ARG A 24 -1.84 41.00 -31.94
CA ARG A 24 -2.61 40.81 -33.18
C ARG A 24 -3.13 39.37 -33.33
N GLY A 25 -3.64 38.78 -32.24
CA GLY A 25 -4.19 37.44 -32.24
C GLY A 25 -3.13 36.28 -32.28
N ARG A 26 -1.83 36.60 -32.32
CA ARG A 26 -0.75 35.60 -32.27
C ARG A 26 -0.17 35.48 -30.87
N VAL A 27 0.03 34.26 -30.40
CA VAL A 27 0.71 34.00 -29.11
C VAL A 27 2.18 34.37 -29.26
N VAL A 28 2.63 35.36 -28.52
CA VAL A 28 4.02 35.83 -28.47
C VAL A 28 4.77 35.35 -27.20
N ALA A 29 4.03 35.01 -26.13
CA ALA A 29 4.56 34.38 -24.95
C ALA A 29 3.49 33.55 -24.25
N GLN A 30 3.89 32.67 -23.35
CA GLN A 30 3.01 31.90 -22.49
C GLN A 30 3.66 31.69 -21.11
N ALA A 31 2.83 31.58 -20.06
CA ALA A 31 3.29 31.32 -18.71
C ALA A 31 2.20 30.69 -17.83
N GLY A 32 2.56 30.38 -16.58
CA GLY A 32 1.64 29.84 -15.58
C GLY A 32 0.76 30.89 -14.90
N THR A 33 1.17 32.19 -14.92
CA THR A 33 0.36 33.32 -14.40
C THR A 33 0.27 34.43 -15.42
N PRO A 34 -0.73 35.34 -15.31
CA PRO A 34 -0.88 36.49 -16.21
C PRO A 34 0.34 37.43 -16.16
N GLU A 35 0.90 37.68 -14.96
CA GLU A 35 2.08 38.52 -14.75
C GLU A 35 3.33 37.93 -15.43
N GLN A 36 3.52 36.62 -15.29
CA GLN A 36 4.61 35.91 -15.95
C GLN A 36 4.46 35.92 -17.48
N ALA A 37 3.24 35.76 -18.01
CA ALA A 37 2.97 35.85 -19.44
C ALA A 37 3.27 37.26 -19.98
N LEU A 38 2.87 38.30 -19.21
CA LEU A 38 3.18 39.69 -19.55
C LEU A 38 4.70 39.92 -19.55
N ARG A 39 5.42 39.51 -18.49
CA ARG A 39 6.88 39.66 -18.40
C ARG A 39 7.59 38.92 -19.55
N ALA A 40 7.18 37.68 -19.84
CA ALA A 40 7.76 36.90 -20.93
C ALA A 40 7.54 37.56 -22.30
N SER A 41 6.43 38.28 -22.49
CA SER A 41 6.14 38.99 -23.74
C SER A 41 7.07 40.19 -23.99
N LEU A 42 7.68 40.76 -22.92
CA LEU A 42 8.62 41.89 -23.04
C LEU A 42 9.90 41.50 -23.81
N PHE A 43 10.26 40.23 -23.81
CA PHE A 43 11.39 39.71 -24.59
C PHE A 43 11.08 39.52 -26.09
N SER A 44 9.82 39.59 -26.49
CA SER A 44 9.34 39.39 -27.85
C SER A 44 9.32 40.70 -28.64
N ARG A 45 10.27 41.56 -28.61
CA ARG A 45 10.50 42.78 -29.42
C ARG A 45 9.26 43.41 -30.09
N ASN A 46 8.06 43.20 -29.58
CA ASN A 46 6.81 43.78 -30.08
C ASN A 46 6.60 45.19 -29.51
N LYS A 47 6.22 46.14 -30.38
CA LYS A 47 5.94 47.50 -29.97
C LYS A 47 4.54 47.68 -29.38
N GLU A 48 3.66 46.73 -29.60
CA GLU A 48 2.25 46.78 -29.14
C GLU A 48 2.12 46.11 -27.79
N LYS A 49 1.24 46.66 -26.91
CA LYS A 49 0.91 46.07 -25.61
C LYS A 49 0.16 44.75 -25.87
N PRO A 50 0.63 43.62 -25.33
CA PRO A 50 -0.03 42.34 -25.50
C PRO A 50 -1.35 42.28 -24.72
N GLU A 51 -2.34 41.62 -25.28
CA GLU A 51 -3.52 41.14 -24.58
C GLU A 51 -3.15 39.87 -23.80
N ILE A 52 -3.44 39.86 -22.52
CA ILE A 52 -3.19 38.67 -21.66
C ILE A 52 -4.49 37.89 -21.55
N LYS A 53 -4.46 36.63 -21.96
CA LYS A 53 -5.64 35.76 -22.02
C LYS A 53 -5.32 34.38 -21.46
N PHE A 54 -6.22 33.84 -20.64
CA PHE A 54 -6.16 32.44 -20.23
C PHE A 54 -6.77 31.56 -21.34
N MET A 55 -6.00 30.56 -21.78
CA MET A 55 -6.50 29.54 -22.72
C MET A 55 -7.16 28.43 -21.89
N SER A 56 -8.48 28.43 -21.86
CA SER A 56 -9.27 27.48 -21.06
C SER A 56 -8.86 26.03 -21.33
N LEU A 57 -8.73 25.27 -20.27
CA LEU A 57 -8.65 23.80 -20.33
C LEU A 57 -10.07 23.29 -20.08
N PRO A 58 -10.64 22.45 -20.91
CA PRO A 58 -11.90 21.82 -20.59
C PRO A 58 -11.65 20.78 -19.49
N LEU A 59 -11.69 21.24 -18.22
CA LEU A 59 -11.65 20.37 -17.03
C LEU A 59 -13.06 19.87 -16.78
N SER A 60 -13.21 18.55 -16.74
CA SER A 60 -14.43 17.94 -16.22
C SER A 60 -14.37 17.91 -14.70
N LEU A 61 -15.02 18.88 -14.07
CA LEU A 61 -15.11 18.94 -12.61
C LEU A 61 -16.15 17.92 -12.10
N PRO A 62 -15.90 17.24 -10.98
CA PRO A 62 -16.94 16.45 -10.33
C PRO A 62 -18.14 17.33 -9.95
N PRO A 63 -19.39 16.82 -10.02
CA PRO A 63 -20.59 17.58 -9.61
C PRO A 63 -20.54 18.09 -8.16
N LEU A 64 -19.76 17.45 -7.31
CA LEU A 64 -19.52 17.90 -5.94
C LEU A 64 -18.90 19.30 -5.88
N ILE A 65 -18.04 19.67 -6.84
CA ILE A 65 -17.42 21.01 -6.89
C ILE A 65 -18.48 22.10 -7.10
N ASP A 66 -19.52 21.85 -7.92
CA ASP A 66 -20.59 22.82 -8.11
C ASP A 66 -21.41 22.98 -6.82
N ARG A 67 -21.72 21.90 -6.12
CA ARG A 67 -22.37 21.94 -4.80
C ARG A 67 -21.55 22.71 -3.76
N ILE A 68 -20.23 22.55 -3.79
CA ILE A 68 -19.33 23.33 -2.92
C ILE A 68 -19.39 24.80 -3.30
N LYS A 69 -19.33 25.16 -4.59
CA LYS A 69 -19.47 26.55 -5.06
C LYS A 69 -20.75 27.20 -4.58
N ASP A 70 -21.87 26.48 -4.61
CA ASP A 70 -23.17 26.96 -4.15
C ASP A 70 -23.23 27.19 -2.63
N ALA A 71 -22.44 26.40 -1.86
CA ALA A 71 -22.32 26.54 -0.41
C ALA A 71 -21.39 27.69 0.03
N LEU A 72 -20.57 28.25 -0.89
CA LEU A 72 -19.59 29.30 -0.59
C LEU A 72 -20.23 30.68 -0.61
N PRO A 73 -19.79 31.62 0.28
CA PRO A 73 -20.16 33.02 0.17
C PRO A 73 -19.78 33.60 -1.20
N PRO A 74 -20.59 34.48 -1.80
CA PRO A 74 -20.33 35.03 -3.15
C PRO A 74 -18.96 35.70 -3.31
N GLU A 75 -18.49 36.41 -2.30
CA GLU A 75 -17.23 37.17 -2.31
C GLU A 75 -16.03 36.34 -1.79
N GLN A 76 -16.23 35.06 -1.45
CA GLN A 76 -15.15 34.24 -0.88
C GLN A 76 -14.09 33.92 -1.93
N GLU A 77 -12.88 34.41 -1.74
CA GLU A 77 -11.70 33.97 -2.47
C GLU A 77 -11.31 32.55 -2.03
N ILE A 78 -11.29 31.60 -2.94
CA ILE A 78 -10.98 30.21 -2.66
C ILE A 78 -10.45 29.50 -3.91
N TYR A 79 -9.47 28.64 -3.69
CA TYR A 79 -8.82 27.88 -4.74
C TYR A 79 -8.79 26.41 -4.38
N LEU A 80 -9.17 25.55 -5.32
CA LEU A 80 -8.85 24.13 -5.27
C LEU A 80 -7.34 24.00 -5.54
N VAL A 81 -6.61 23.25 -4.73
CA VAL A 81 -5.15 23.18 -4.80
C VAL A 81 -4.61 21.76 -4.70
N GLY A 82 -3.33 21.61 -4.95
CA GLY A 82 -2.61 20.36 -4.66
C GLY A 82 -2.93 19.19 -5.57
N GLY A 83 -3.04 18.01 -4.96
CA GLY A 83 -3.27 16.75 -5.66
C GLY A 83 -4.54 16.73 -6.50
N ALA A 84 -5.61 17.37 -6.03
CA ALA A 84 -6.88 17.42 -6.73
C ALA A 84 -6.76 18.11 -8.10
N VAL A 85 -6.04 19.22 -8.21
CA VAL A 85 -5.82 19.92 -9.49
C VAL A 85 -4.98 19.07 -10.44
N ARG A 86 -3.91 18.45 -9.95
CA ARG A 86 -3.10 17.49 -10.73
C ARG A 86 -3.96 16.34 -11.26
N ASP A 87 -4.80 15.76 -10.41
CA ASP A 87 -5.61 14.60 -10.76
C ASP A 87 -6.68 14.96 -11.79
N LEU A 88 -7.28 16.15 -11.68
CA LEU A 88 -8.15 16.71 -12.73
C LEU A 88 -7.41 16.88 -14.06
N LEU A 89 -6.19 17.39 -14.06
CA LEU A 89 -5.36 17.55 -15.26
C LEU A 89 -4.96 16.22 -15.92
N THR A 90 -4.92 15.14 -15.13
CA THR A 90 -4.59 13.78 -15.59
C THR A 90 -5.81 12.89 -15.79
N SER A 91 -7.03 13.45 -15.70
CA SER A 91 -8.30 12.73 -15.80
C SER A 91 -8.43 11.58 -14.79
N ARG A 92 -7.90 11.78 -13.59
CA ARG A 92 -8.05 10.88 -12.44
C ARG A 92 -9.10 11.47 -11.50
N LEU A 93 -9.84 10.59 -10.82
CA LEU A 93 -10.73 10.99 -9.74
C LEU A 93 -9.96 10.89 -8.41
N SER A 94 -10.01 11.96 -7.61
CA SER A 94 -9.51 11.96 -6.24
C SER A 94 -10.70 12.02 -5.27
N PRO A 95 -10.71 11.25 -4.19
CA PRO A 95 -11.69 11.40 -3.13
C PRO A 95 -11.36 12.56 -2.18
N ASP A 96 -10.18 13.19 -2.33
CA ASP A 96 -9.67 14.24 -1.45
C ASP A 96 -9.55 15.55 -2.21
N PHE A 97 -10.14 16.61 -1.66
CA PHE A 97 -10.11 17.96 -2.22
C PHE A 97 -9.53 18.93 -1.20
N ASP A 98 -8.38 19.52 -1.54
CA ASP A 98 -7.74 20.55 -0.74
C ASP A 98 -8.12 21.95 -1.26
N PHE A 99 -8.59 22.83 -0.38
CA PHE A 99 -8.90 24.21 -0.69
C PHE A 99 -7.98 25.15 0.09
N ALA A 100 -7.46 26.14 -0.61
CA ALA A 100 -6.65 27.20 -0.02
C ALA A 100 -7.40 28.55 -0.08
N LEU A 101 -7.33 29.31 0.99
CA LEU A 101 -8.03 30.60 1.17
C LEU A 101 -7.21 31.57 2.01
N PRO A 102 -7.50 32.89 1.95
CA PRO A 102 -6.70 33.89 2.69
C PRO A 102 -6.86 33.82 4.21
N SER A 103 -8.03 33.39 4.71
CA SER A 103 -8.32 33.30 6.14
C SER A 103 -9.62 32.54 6.41
N ASN A 104 -9.85 32.18 7.69
CA ASN A 104 -11.09 31.57 8.17
C ASN A 104 -11.38 30.15 7.61
N GLY A 105 -10.36 29.31 7.44
CA GLY A 105 -10.46 27.93 6.95
C GLY A 105 -11.41 27.07 7.77
N ILE A 106 -11.23 27.03 9.08
CA ILE A 106 -12.10 26.26 10.02
C ILE A 106 -13.55 26.75 9.95
N SER A 107 -13.77 28.07 9.94
CA SER A 107 -15.10 28.66 9.89
C SER A 107 -15.82 28.34 8.59
N LEU A 108 -15.11 28.42 7.47
CA LEU A 108 -15.65 28.09 6.14
C LEU A 108 -15.95 26.59 6.02
N ALA A 109 -15.05 25.72 6.48
CA ALA A 109 -15.27 24.29 6.50
C ALA A 109 -16.55 23.93 7.26
N ARG A 110 -16.77 24.51 8.45
CA ARG A 110 -17.99 24.31 9.24
C ARG A 110 -19.25 24.75 8.49
N LYS A 111 -19.18 25.91 7.82
CA LYS A 111 -20.31 26.42 7.03
C LYS A 111 -20.65 25.47 5.86
N VAL A 112 -19.63 25.02 5.13
CA VAL A 112 -19.80 24.08 4.01
C VAL A 112 -20.36 22.75 4.51
N ALA A 113 -19.85 22.22 5.62
CA ALA A 113 -20.37 20.99 6.23
C ALA A 113 -21.86 21.10 6.56
N ASN A 114 -22.26 22.19 7.23
CA ASN A 114 -23.67 22.44 7.55
C ASN A 114 -24.56 22.51 6.31
N THR A 115 -24.09 23.15 5.23
CA THR A 115 -24.85 23.28 3.98
C THR A 115 -24.97 21.96 3.24
N LEU A 116 -23.94 21.12 3.28
CA LEU A 116 -23.92 19.81 2.60
C LEU A 116 -24.51 18.69 3.46
N GLY A 117 -24.84 18.93 4.74
CA GLY A 117 -25.26 17.90 5.69
C GLY A 117 -24.16 16.87 5.98
N ALA A 118 -22.92 17.33 6.05
CA ALA A 118 -21.70 16.54 6.21
C ALA A 118 -21.09 16.71 7.61
N ASP A 119 -20.22 15.79 8.02
CA ASP A 119 -19.47 15.88 9.27
C ASP A 119 -18.35 16.92 9.16
N PHE A 120 -18.06 17.59 10.28
CA PHE A 120 -17.01 18.59 10.40
C PHE A 120 -16.00 18.23 11.50
N LEU A 121 -14.70 18.42 11.20
CA LEU A 121 -13.59 18.22 12.14
C LEU A 121 -12.59 19.37 12.02
N PRO A 122 -12.22 20.06 13.12
CA PRO A 122 -11.04 20.93 13.11
C PRO A 122 -9.79 20.03 13.06
N LEU A 123 -8.88 20.30 12.14
CA LEU A 123 -7.64 19.52 12.00
C LEU A 123 -6.45 20.21 12.67
N ASP A 124 -6.34 21.52 12.52
CA ASP A 124 -5.18 22.28 12.98
C ASP A 124 -5.61 23.72 13.23
N ASP A 125 -5.69 24.10 14.50
CA ASP A 125 -6.11 25.44 14.93
C ASP A 125 -5.05 26.49 14.59
N GLU A 126 -3.75 26.15 14.68
CA GLU A 126 -2.66 27.07 14.37
C GLU A 126 -2.61 27.42 12.87
N ARG A 127 -2.93 26.45 12.02
CA ARG A 127 -2.99 26.59 10.56
C ARG A 127 -4.37 26.91 10.03
N ASP A 128 -5.34 27.13 10.91
CA ASP A 128 -6.72 27.41 10.55
C ASP A 128 -7.24 26.42 9.48
N THR A 129 -7.11 25.11 9.76
CA THR A 129 -7.47 24.04 8.84
C THR A 129 -8.65 23.26 9.37
N GLY A 130 -9.73 23.21 8.58
CA GLY A 130 -10.93 22.43 8.88
C GLY A 130 -11.21 21.39 7.81
N ARG A 131 -11.68 20.20 8.22
CA ARG A 131 -12.07 19.09 7.36
C ARG A 131 -13.58 18.89 7.36
N VAL A 132 -14.13 18.69 6.18
CA VAL A 132 -15.49 18.20 5.96
C VAL A 132 -15.41 16.76 5.49
N VAL A 133 -16.21 15.88 6.11
CA VAL A 133 -16.30 14.46 5.74
C VAL A 133 -17.67 14.19 5.15
N LEU A 134 -17.71 13.97 3.86
CA LEU A 134 -18.92 13.68 3.12
C LEU A 134 -19.01 12.17 2.87
N ASN A 135 -20.11 11.55 3.30
CA ASN A 135 -20.37 10.12 3.08
C ASN A 135 -21.56 9.99 2.11
N GLU A 136 -21.28 9.60 0.87
CA GLU A 136 -22.31 9.41 -0.17
C GLU A 136 -22.14 8.05 -0.86
N ASN A 137 -23.22 7.30 -0.97
CA ASN A 137 -23.24 5.99 -1.65
C ASN A 137 -22.13 5.03 -1.20
N GLY A 138 -21.78 5.06 0.10
CA GLY A 138 -20.71 4.24 0.65
C GLY A 138 -19.28 4.73 0.34
N THR A 139 -19.15 5.87 -0.33
CA THR A 139 -17.86 6.53 -0.59
C THR A 139 -17.67 7.68 0.37
N ARG A 140 -16.51 7.71 1.03
CA ARG A 140 -16.10 8.80 1.91
C ARG A 140 -15.22 9.76 1.13
N THR A 141 -15.59 11.05 1.10
CA THR A 141 -14.86 12.14 0.47
C THR A 141 -14.42 13.15 1.52
N PHE A 142 -13.17 13.60 1.45
CA PHE A 142 -12.62 14.60 2.36
C PHE A 142 -12.44 15.93 1.65
N LEU A 143 -12.87 17.01 2.32
CA LEU A 143 -12.71 18.37 1.83
C LEU A 143 -11.95 19.15 2.89
N ASP A 144 -10.70 19.51 2.64
CA ASP A 144 -9.85 20.23 3.55
C ASP A 144 -9.77 21.71 3.17
N PHE A 145 -10.11 22.59 4.10
CA PHE A 145 -10.07 24.03 3.92
C PHE A 145 -8.96 24.61 4.80
N ALA A 146 -7.93 25.16 4.19
CA ALA A 146 -6.75 25.65 4.89
C ALA A 146 -6.42 27.09 4.50
N THR A 147 -6.03 27.90 5.49
CA THR A 147 -5.46 29.23 5.24
C THR A 147 -4.09 29.12 4.58
N TYR A 148 -3.71 30.07 3.72
CA TYR A 148 -2.41 30.11 3.04
C TYR A 148 -1.23 29.97 4.02
N ARG A 149 -0.18 29.29 3.59
CA ARG A 149 1.08 29.14 4.33
C ARG A 149 2.00 30.36 4.26
N GLY A 150 1.62 31.37 3.52
CA GLY A 150 2.37 32.62 3.32
C GLY A 150 1.43 33.79 3.19
N ALA A 151 1.93 34.95 2.76
CA ALA A 151 1.15 36.16 2.63
C ALA A 151 0.10 36.12 1.51
N ASN A 152 0.25 35.18 0.55
CA ASN A 152 -0.61 35.06 -0.62
C ASN A 152 -0.58 33.63 -1.20
N LEU A 153 -1.45 33.37 -2.17
CA LEU A 153 -1.56 32.08 -2.83
C LEU A 153 -0.23 31.62 -3.50
N GLU A 154 0.52 32.55 -4.11
CA GLU A 154 1.76 32.19 -4.80
C GLU A 154 2.81 31.68 -3.81
N GLU A 155 2.92 32.28 -2.64
CA GLU A 155 3.81 31.81 -1.56
C GLU A 155 3.37 30.44 -1.04
N ASP A 156 2.05 30.22 -0.84
CA ASP A 156 1.54 28.90 -0.46
C ASP A 156 1.92 27.82 -1.50
N LEU A 157 1.75 28.12 -2.78
CA LEU A 157 2.10 27.18 -3.85
C LEU A 157 3.60 26.89 -3.89
N ARG A 158 4.46 27.90 -3.68
CA ARG A 158 5.92 27.74 -3.64
C ARG A 158 6.43 26.96 -2.42
N ALA A 159 5.69 26.97 -1.32
CA ALA A 159 6.01 26.22 -0.10
C ALA A 159 5.64 24.73 -0.18
N ARG A 160 4.95 24.31 -1.26
CA ARG A 160 4.55 22.89 -1.46
C ARG A 160 5.73 22.00 -1.81
N ASP A 161 5.48 20.69 -1.88
CA ASP A 161 6.51 19.67 -2.11
C ASP A 161 7.04 19.69 -3.55
N PHE A 162 6.14 19.51 -4.54
CA PHE A 162 6.50 19.34 -5.95
C PHE A 162 5.65 20.26 -6.83
N THR A 163 6.24 20.68 -7.95
CA THR A 163 5.59 21.57 -8.93
C THR A 163 4.25 21.03 -9.43
N ILE A 164 4.15 19.71 -9.59
CA ILE A 164 2.89 19.04 -10.00
C ILE A 164 1.77 19.12 -8.96
N ASN A 165 2.07 19.47 -7.72
CA ASN A 165 1.13 19.71 -6.63
C ASN A 165 1.02 21.20 -6.27
N ALA A 166 1.79 22.07 -6.92
CA ALA A 166 1.82 23.51 -6.72
C ALA A 166 0.96 24.25 -7.76
N LEU A 167 -0.22 23.71 -8.00
CA LEU A 167 -1.23 24.20 -8.92
C LEU A 167 -2.46 24.63 -8.14
N ALA A 168 -3.10 25.71 -8.55
CA ALA A 168 -4.38 26.14 -8.02
C ALA A 168 -5.41 26.32 -9.15
N TYR A 169 -6.66 26.00 -8.85
CA TYR A 169 -7.79 26.26 -9.72
C TYR A 169 -8.75 27.20 -9.01
N ASN A 170 -8.94 28.38 -9.59
CA ASN A 170 -9.89 29.37 -9.08
C ASN A 170 -11.32 28.89 -9.35
N LEU A 171 -12.09 28.71 -8.27
CA LEU A 171 -13.47 28.22 -8.39
C LEU A 171 -14.43 29.27 -8.96
N ARG A 172 -14.07 30.56 -9.02
CA ARG A 172 -14.94 31.65 -9.47
C ARG A 172 -14.81 31.91 -10.97
N ASP A 173 -13.59 32.08 -11.43
CA ASP A 173 -13.32 32.41 -12.84
C ASP A 173 -12.88 31.19 -13.67
N ASN A 174 -12.78 30.03 -13.05
CA ASN A 174 -12.40 28.76 -13.70
C ASN A 174 -11.00 28.82 -14.35
N THR A 175 -10.08 29.56 -13.76
CA THR A 175 -8.71 29.67 -14.25
C THR A 175 -7.73 28.82 -13.45
N ILE A 176 -6.64 28.37 -14.10
CA ILE A 176 -5.53 27.70 -13.46
C ILE A 176 -4.41 28.71 -13.17
N ILE A 177 -3.90 28.66 -11.94
CA ILE A 177 -2.74 29.43 -11.48
C ILE A 177 -1.59 28.45 -11.29
N ASP A 178 -0.51 28.64 -12.01
CA ASP A 178 0.63 27.74 -12.09
C ASP A 178 1.96 28.51 -12.08
N PRO A 179 2.38 29.06 -10.94
CA PRO A 179 3.57 29.90 -10.85
C PRO A 179 4.88 29.13 -11.07
N LEU A 180 4.88 27.79 -10.90
CA LEU A 180 6.05 26.93 -10.99
C LEU A 180 6.07 26.05 -12.25
N ASN A 181 5.14 26.27 -13.17
CA ASN A 181 5.05 25.51 -14.43
C ASN A 181 4.78 24.00 -14.23
N GLY A 182 4.03 23.67 -13.18
CA GLY A 182 3.71 22.28 -12.80
C GLY A 182 2.87 21.53 -13.84
N ALA A 183 1.97 22.23 -14.56
CA ALA A 183 1.21 21.64 -15.66
C ALA A 183 2.12 21.14 -16.79
N ASN A 184 3.27 21.78 -17.03
CA ASN A 184 4.27 21.31 -17.98
C ASN A 184 5.04 20.08 -17.44
N ASP A 185 5.37 20.08 -16.14
CA ASP A 185 6.02 18.91 -15.51
C ASP A 185 5.08 17.69 -15.52
N ILE A 186 3.77 17.86 -15.34
CA ILE A 186 2.77 16.79 -15.53
C ILE A 186 2.84 16.22 -16.96
N ARG A 187 2.83 17.08 -17.99
CA ARG A 187 2.91 16.65 -19.40
C ARG A 187 4.23 15.94 -19.71
N SER A 188 5.33 16.44 -19.12
CA SER A 188 6.68 15.89 -19.27
C SER A 188 6.93 14.67 -18.38
N LYS A 189 5.95 14.29 -17.55
CA LYS A 189 6.04 13.20 -16.59
C LYS A 189 7.24 13.34 -15.63
N LEU A 190 7.40 14.54 -15.03
CA LEU A 190 8.49 14.88 -14.12
C LEU A 190 7.98 15.18 -12.71
N ILE A 191 8.70 14.68 -11.70
CA ILE A 191 8.62 15.12 -10.31
C ILE A 191 9.76 16.11 -10.08
N ARG A 192 9.41 17.36 -9.82
CA ARG A 192 10.34 18.45 -9.55
C ARG A 192 9.99 19.11 -8.22
N ALA A 193 10.96 19.31 -7.35
CA ALA A 193 10.78 20.04 -6.10
C ALA A 193 10.46 21.52 -6.38
N CYS A 194 9.60 22.13 -5.58
CA CYS A 194 9.20 23.53 -5.75
C CYS A 194 10.36 24.51 -5.51
N SER A 195 11.32 24.15 -4.65
CA SER A 195 12.50 24.94 -4.34
C SER A 195 13.70 24.04 -3.99
N PRO A 196 14.94 24.54 -4.01
CA PRO A 196 16.12 23.81 -3.55
C PRO A 196 16.04 23.38 -2.09
N THR A 197 15.37 24.16 -1.23
CA THR A 197 15.23 23.87 0.20
C THR A 197 14.02 22.99 0.53
N SER A 198 13.13 22.76 -0.42
CA SER A 198 11.87 22.02 -0.19
C SER A 198 12.08 20.67 0.52
N LEU A 199 13.17 19.96 0.22
CA LEU A 199 13.46 18.65 0.79
C LEU A 199 14.19 18.74 2.14
N SER A 200 14.97 19.77 2.39
CA SER A 200 15.58 20.03 3.70
C SER A 200 14.59 20.64 4.69
N ASP A 201 13.62 21.42 4.20
CA ASP A 201 12.55 21.99 5.02
C ASP A 201 11.63 20.88 5.58
N ASP A 202 11.38 19.83 4.78
CA ASP A 202 10.60 18.67 5.18
C ASP A 202 11.12 17.37 4.51
N PRO A 203 12.07 16.66 5.15
CA PRO A 203 12.71 15.47 4.58
C PRO A 203 11.77 14.32 4.24
N VAL A 204 10.55 14.24 4.82
CA VAL A 204 9.56 13.22 4.44
C VAL A 204 9.18 13.32 2.97
N ARG A 205 9.37 14.47 2.35
CA ARG A 205 9.15 14.70 0.91
C ARG A 205 10.03 13.81 0.02
N ILE A 206 11.15 13.26 0.55
CA ILE A 206 11.96 12.26 -0.16
C ILE A 206 11.13 11.01 -0.43
N LEU A 207 10.44 10.48 0.57
CA LEU A 207 9.58 9.31 0.43
C LEU A 207 8.38 9.63 -0.48
N ARG A 208 7.81 10.82 -0.33
CA ARG A 208 6.69 11.30 -1.17
C ARG A 208 7.09 11.41 -2.65
N ALA A 209 8.33 11.87 -2.96
CA ALA A 209 8.84 11.92 -4.34
C ALA A 209 8.91 10.53 -4.97
N VAL A 210 9.48 9.55 -4.25
CA VAL A 210 9.58 8.17 -4.73
C VAL A 210 8.18 7.56 -4.91
N ARG A 211 7.29 7.73 -3.94
CA ARG A 211 5.91 7.25 -4.01
C ARG A 211 5.15 7.84 -5.20
N GLN A 212 5.21 9.16 -5.40
CA GLN A 212 4.52 9.82 -6.50
C GLN A 212 5.12 9.45 -7.86
N ALA A 213 6.46 9.31 -7.95
CA ALA A 213 7.13 8.84 -9.16
C ALA A 213 6.63 7.44 -9.56
N ALA A 214 6.52 6.52 -8.62
CA ALA A 214 5.97 5.18 -8.86
C ALA A 214 4.47 5.21 -9.22
N ALA A 215 3.67 5.96 -8.47
CA ALA A 215 2.22 6.03 -8.65
C ALA A 215 1.79 6.63 -10.00
N PHE A 216 2.55 7.60 -10.50
CA PHE A 216 2.23 8.27 -11.78
C PHE A 216 3.06 7.76 -12.95
N GLY A 217 4.09 6.96 -12.71
CA GLY A 217 5.05 6.56 -13.74
C GLY A 217 5.91 7.74 -14.21
N PHE A 218 6.21 8.70 -13.30
CA PHE A 218 6.98 9.89 -13.59
C PHE A 218 8.44 9.69 -13.22
N LYS A 219 9.34 10.47 -13.83
CA LYS A 219 10.76 10.52 -13.49
C LYS A 219 11.01 11.67 -12.51
N ILE A 220 11.90 11.45 -11.55
CA ILE A 220 12.38 12.54 -10.68
C ILE A 220 13.48 13.28 -11.44
N ASP A 221 13.41 14.61 -11.52
CA ASP A 221 14.40 15.41 -12.24
C ASP A 221 15.78 15.40 -11.54
N LYS A 222 16.82 15.72 -12.28
CA LYS A 222 18.20 15.59 -11.78
C LYS A 222 18.47 16.47 -10.54
N PRO A 223 18.19 17.79 -10.55
CA PRO A 223 18.37 18.62 -9.37
C PRO A 223 17.62 18.11 -8.14
N THR A 224 16.35 17.72 -8.30
CA THR A 224 15.55 17.17 -7.19
C THR A 224 16.19 15.92 -6.59
N ARG A 225 16.72 15.00 -7.42
CA ARG A 225 17.44 13.81 -6.91
C ARG A 225 18.72 14.16 -6.15
N GLU A 226 19.41 15.18 -6.57
CA GLU A 226 20.62 15.66 -5.87
C GLU A 226 20.24 16.24 -4.50
N TRP A 227 19.20 17.07 -4.42
CA TRP A 227 18.69 17.60 -3.15
C TRP A 227 18.13 16.50 -2.24
N MET A 228 17.47 15.49 -2.82
CA MET A 228 17.02 14.32 -2.04
C MET A 228 18.21 13.64 -1.35
N LYS A 229 19.29 13.35 -2.08
CA LYS A 229 20.50 12.73 -1.51
C LYS A 229 21.14 13.58 -0.40
N GLN A 230 21.15 14.90 -0.56
CA GLN A 230 21.71 15.82 0.43
C GLN A 230 20.88 15.94 1.70
N SER A 231 19.59 15.54 1.64
CA SER A 231 18.66 15.68 2.77
C SER A 231 18.30 14.34 3.44
N THR A 232 18.87 13.20 3.00
CA THR A 232 18.52 11.87 3.54
C THR A 232 18.90 11.68 5.00
N ASP A 233 20.01 12.23 5.44
CA ASP A 233 20.49 12.19 6.83
C ASP A 233 19.54 12.91 7.80
N GLN A 234 18.71 13.81 7.29
CA GLN A 234 17.72 14.54 8.08
C GLN A 234 16.43 13.73 8.32
N LEU A 235 16.25 12.58 7.69
CA LEU A 235 15.09 11.69 7.90
C LEU A 235 14.94 11.28 9.37
N GLY A 236 16.05 11.15 10.10
CA GLY A 236 16.03 10.85 11.54
C GLY A 236 15.39 11.94 12.43
N ARG A 237 15.10 13.12 11.89
CA ARG A 237 14.39 14.21 12.61
C ARG A 237 12.88 14.16 12.45
N ILE A 238 12.39 13.30 11.54
CA ILE A 238 10.96 13.17 11.25
C ILE A 238 10.35 12.18 12.25
N SER A 239 9.13 12.47 12.72
CA SER A 239 8.44 11.57 13.62
C SER A 239 8.19 10.19 12.98
N ALA A 240 8.20 9.15 13.81
CA ALA A 240 8.03 7.77 13.38
C ALA A 240 6.71 7.57 12.62
N GLU A 241 5.64 8.26 13.04
CA GLU A 241 4.32 8.18 12.41
C GLU A 241 4.34 8.71 10.97
N ARG A 242 4.98 9.86 10.74
CA ARG A 242 5.07 10.44 9.40
C ARG A 242 5.89 9.57 8.46
N LEU A 243 7.00 9.00 8.95
CA LEU A 243 7.83 8.07 8.18
C LEU A 243 7.05 6.78 7.89
N ARG A 244 6.43 6.19 8.91
CA ARG A 244 5.55 5.02 8.79
C ARG A 244 4.51 5.21 7.70
N ASP A 245 3.75 6.30 7.76
CA ASP A 245 2.62 6.54 6.87
C ASP A 245 3.07 6.62 5.40
N GLU A 246 4.21 7.26 5.11
CA GLU A 246 4.74 7.28 3.75
C GLU A 246 5.35 5.93 3.33
N VAL A 247 6.03 5.20 4.23
CA VAL A 247 6.53 3.84 3.97
C VAL A 247 5.37 2.91 3.62
N PHE A 248 4.30 2.92 4.42
CA PHE A 248 3.12 2.07 4.17
C PHE A 248 2.38 2.46 2.89
N LYS A 249 2.29 3.75 2.55
CA LYS A 249 1.77 4.21 1.25
C LYS A 249 2.64 3.75 0.07
N ILE A 250 3.95 3.65 0.23
CA ILE A 250 4.85 3.07 -0.78
C ILE A 250 4.58 1.57 -0.93
N LEU A 251 4.50 0.83 0.17
CA LEU A 251 4.25 -0.62 0.18
C LEU A 251 2.87 -0.99 -0.39
N GLN A 252 1.86 -0.15 -0.18
CA GLN A 252 0.52 -0.33 -0.76
C GLN A 252 0.45 0.08 -2.24
N GLY A 253 1.35 0.96 -2.65
CA GLY A 253 1.39 1.52 -4.00
C GLY A 253 1.88 0.53 -5.06
N PRO A 254 1.83 0.92 -6.33
CA PRO A 254 2.39 0.13 -7.41
C PRO A 254 3.92 0.13 -7.33
N LYS A 255 4.54 -0.99 -7.74
CA LYS A 255 6.01 -1.13 -7.84
C LYS A 255 6.74 -0.80 -6.54
N ALA A 256 6.30 -1.41 -5.44
CA ALA A 256 6.93 -1.26 -4.14
C ALA A 256 8.43 -1.64 -4.18
N ASP A 257 8.79 -2.70 -4.91
CA ASP A 257 10.17 -3.14 -5.15
C ASP A 257 11.04 -2.04 -5.77
N ALA A 258 10.58 -1.41 -6.85
CA ALA A 258 11.29 -0.32 -7.52
C ALA A 258 11.41 0.92 -6.63
N SER A 259 10.38 1.21 -5.83
CA SER A 259 10.39 2.30 -4.85
C SER A 259 11.44 2.06 -3.76
N LEU A 260 11.53 0.84 -3.23
CA LEU A 260 12.55 0.45 -2.24
C LEU A 260 13.96 0.50 -2.83
N ARG A 261 14.16 0.05 -4.09
CA ARG A 261 15.44 0.22 -4.81
C ARG A 261 15.82 1.70 -4.93
N ALA A 262 14.85 2.56 -5.24
CA ALA A 262 15.11 4.00 -5.36
C ALA A 262 15.49 4.63 -4.00
N LEU A 263 14.80 4.27 -2.91
CA LEU A 263 15.14 4.71 -1.55
C LEU A 263 16.54 4.23 -1.13
N ASP A 264 16.89 3.00 -1.50
CA ASP A 264 18.22 2.45 -1.28
C ASP A 264 19.32 3.22 -2.03
N MET A 265 19.13 3.46 -3.33
CA MET A 265 20.08 4.23 -4.17
C MET A 265 20.24 5.68 -3.70
N LEU A 266 19.22 6.24 -3.05
CA LEU A 266 19.27 7.57 -2.43
C LEU A 266 19.99 7.57 -1.07
N GLY A 267 20.22 6.41 -0.46
CA GLY A 267 20.74 6.27 0.90
C GLY A 267 19.66 6.41 2.00
N ALA A 268 18.39 6.57 1.63
CA ALA A 268 17.32 6.77 2.59
C ALA A 268 17.03 5.52 3.45
N LEU A 269 17.24 4.32 2.91
CA LEU A 269 17.00 3.07 3.62
C LEU A 269 17.85 2.92 4.88
N SER A 270 19.07 3.46 4.91
CA SER A 270 19.96 3.43 6.08
C SER A 270 19.38 4.21 7.28
N HIS A 271 18.50 5.16 7.04
CA HIS A 271 17.85 5.97 8.07
C HIS A 271 16.46 5.43 8.44
N LEU A 272 15.83 4.67 7.53
CA LEU A 272 14.48 4.15 7.71
C LEU A 272 14.47 2.73 8.28
N MET A 273 15.24 1.83 7.68
CA MET A 273 15.25 0.38 7.94
C MET A 273 16.66 -0.17 7.72
N PRO A 274 17.65 0.23 8.55
CA PRO A 274 19.07 -0.11 8.35
C PRO A 274 19.36 -1.61 8.36
N GLU A 275 18.56 -2.41 9.08
CA GLU A 275 18.68 -3.86 9.17
C GLU A 275 18.54 -4.54 7.80
N LEU A 276 17.75 -3.99 6.88
CA LEU A 276 17.58 -4.54 5.53
C LEU A 276 18.88 -4.47 4.70
N LEU A 277 19.74 -3.50 4.98
CA LEU A 277 21.00 -3.35 4.22
C LEU A 277 21.96 -4.52 4.43
N ARG A 278 21.82 -5.24 5.55
CA ARG A 278 22.65 -6.42 5.87
C ARG A 278 22.35 -7.62 4.95
N MET A 279 21.18 -7.63 4.29
CA MET A 279 20.78 -8.67 3.35
C MET A 279 21.55 -8.61 2.02
N LYS A 280 22.16 -7.45 1.71
CA LYS A 280 22.89 -7.24 0.44
C LYS A 280 24.13 -8.10 0.36
N GLY A 281 24.31 -8.75 -0.79
CA GLY A 281 25.47 -9.60 -1.06
C GLY A 281 25.47 -10.93 -0.29
N VAL A 282 24.46 -11.23 0.52
CA VAL A 282 24.36 -12.50 1.21
C VAL A 282 23.91 -13.59 0.24
N GLN A 283 24.87 -14.42 -0.16
CA GLN A 283 24.65 -15.50 -1.10
C GLN A 283 23.80 -16.61 -0.49
N GLN A 284 23.02 -17.26 -1.32
CA GLN A 284 22.15 -18.39 -1.00
C GLN A 284 22.51 -19.59 -1.87
N SER A 285 22.17 -20.79 -1.41
CA SER A 285 22.36 -22.00 -2.23
C SER A 285 21.20 -22.21 -3.23
N PRO A 286 21.44 -22.87 -4.36
CA PRO A 286 20.38 -23.26 -5.27
C PRO A 286 19.19 -23.93 -4.54
N PRO A 287 17.94 -23.66 -4.97
CA PRO A 287 17.51 -23.02 -6.21
C PRO A 287 17.50 -21.48 -6.24
N HIS A 288 17.98 -20.79 -5.19
CA HIS A 288 18.05 -19.33 -5.20
C HIS A 288 19.12 -18.83 -6.20
N ILE A 289 18.72 -17.90 -7.06
CA ILE A 289 19.58 -17.29 -8.08
C ILE A 289 20.07 -15.89 -7.70
N HIS A 290 19.51 -15.33 -6.64
CA HIS A 290 19.80 -13.97 -6.17
C HIS A 290 20.40 -13.99 -4.77
N ASP A 291 21.10 -12.90 -4.38
CA ASP A 291 21.38 -12.62 -2.98
C ASP A 291 20.07 -12.33 -2.22
N VAL A 292 20.11 -12.35 -0.87
CA VAL A 292 18.91 -12.21 -0.05
C VAL A 292 18.15 -10.91 -0.33
N TRP A 293 18.84 -9.79 -0.53
CA TRP A 293 18.20 -8.49 -0.83
C TRP A 293 17.49 -8.48 -2.17
N THR A 294 18.17 -8.91 -3.22
CA THR A 294 17.61 -8.95 -4.58
C THR A 294 16.44 -9.93 -4.66
N HIS A 295 16.55 -11.08 -3.97
CA HIS A 295 15.48 -12.05 -3.81
C HIS A 295 14.24 -11.42 -3.14
N THR A 296 14.43 -10.75 -2.00
CA THR A 296 13.32 -10.09 -1.27
C THR A 296 12.58 -9.06 -2.15
N LEU A 297 13.31 -8.27 -2.94
CA LEU A 297 12.68 -7.33 -3.87
C LEU A 297 11.94 -8.05 -5.02
N ALA A 298 12.45 -9.17 -5.50
CA ALA A 298 11.75 -10.00 -6.48
C ALA A 298 10.46 -10.62 -5.89
N VAL A 299 10.51 -11.08 -4.64
CA VAL A 299 9.32 -11.60 -3.93
C VAL A 299 8.24 -10.53 -3.79
N LEU A 300 8.59 -9.27 -3.49
CA LEU A 300 7.64 -8.16 -3.45
C LEU A 300 6.96 -7.91 -4.80
N ASP A 301 7.70 -7.94 -5.90
CA ASP A 301 7.15 -7.79 -7.24
C ASP A 301 6.23 -8.97 -7.61
N TYR A 302 6.65 -10.21 -7.33
CA TYR A 302 5.81 -11.38 -7.55
C TYR A 302 4.59 -11.44 -6.64
N LEU A 303 4.65 -10.89 -5.43
CA LEU A 303 3.49 -10.75 -4.56
C LEU A 303 2.46 -9.78 -5.14
N ASP A 304 2.91 -8.65 -5.68
CA ASP A 304 2.02 -7.70 -6.37
C ASP A 304 1.36 -8.34 -7.60
N GLN A 305 2.13 -9.09 -8.40
CA GLN A 305 1.61 -9.84 -9.54
C GLN A 305 0.61 -10.93 -9.12
N THR A 306 0.88 -11.67 -8.05
CA THR A 306 0.01 -12.72 -7.51
C THR A 306 -1.33 -12.13 -7.05
N ILE A 307 -1.30 -11.06 -6.27
CA ILE A 307 -2.51 -10.37 -5.81
C ILE A 307 -3.27 -9.76 -7.00
N SER A 308 -2.57 -9.16 -7.95
CA SER A 308 -3.18 -8.59 -9.15
C SER A 308 -3.86 -9.64 -10.02
N GLY A 309 -3.26 -10.82 -10.19
CA GLY A 309 -3.84 -11.95 -10.93
C GLY A 309 -5.08 -12.55 -10.26
N LEU A 310 -5.26 -12.31 -8.96
CA LEU A 310 -6.42 -12.74 -8.17
C LEU A 310 -7.44 -11.61 -7.94
N ARG A 311 -7.30 -10.43 -8.58
CA ARG A 311 -8.29 -9.36 -8.48
C ARG A 311 -9.62 -9.77 -9.11
N VAL A 312 -10.71 -9.28 -8.52
CA VAL A 312 -12.06 -9.39 -9.11
C VAL A 312 -12.04 -8.74 -10.50
N GLY A 313 -12.56 -9.46 -11.49
CA GLY A 313 -12.57 -9.00 -12.88
C GLY A 313 -11.26 -9.19 -13.67
N TYR A 314 -10.20 -9.77 -13.06
CA TYR A 314 -8.98 -10.11 -13.82
C TYR A 314 -9.26 -11.25 -14.80
N ASP A 315 -8.90 -11.02 -16.06
CA ASP A 315 -9.05 -11.98 -17.15
C ASP A 315 -7.76 -12.80 -17.31
N ALA A 316 -7.77 -14.01 -16.77
CA ALA A 316 -6.62 -14.90 -16.82
C ALA A 316 -6.30 -15.41 -18.24
N GLU A 317 -7.26 -15.36 -19.18
CA GLU A 317 -7.06 -15.82 -20.56
C GLU A 317 -6.28 -14.78 -21.39
N LYS A 318 -6.28 -13.51 -20.95
CA LYS A 318 -5.55 -12.43 -21.62
C LYS A 318 -4.13 -12.22 -21.11
N THR A 319 -3.68 -13.02 -20.12
CA THR A 319 -2.31 -12.91 -19.61
C THR A 319 -1.33 -13.66 -20.51
N ASN A 320 -0.17 -13.05 -20.76
CA ASN A 320 0.96 -13.70 -21.44
C ASN A 320 1.84 -14.49 -20.46
N ASP A 321 1.61 -14.37 -19.15
CA ASP A 321 2.32 -15.11 -18.11
C ASP A 321 1.57 -16.40 -17.75
N MET A 322 2.14 -17.53 -18.12
CA MET A 322 1.57 -18.86 -17.88
C MET A 322 1.35 -19.13 -16.38
N PHE A 323 2.27 -18.69 -15.51
CA PHE A 323 2.15 -18.88 -14.07
C PHE A 323 0.96 -18.12 -13.48
N THR A 324 0.73 -16.88 -13.92
CA THR A 324 -0.45 -16.07 -13.55
C THR A 324 -1.73 -16.67 -14.15
N GLY A 325 -1.68 -17.23 -15.36
CA GLY A 325 -2.81 -17.96 -15.95
C GLY A 325 -3.24 -19.16 -15.10
N LEU A 326 -2.28 -20.01 -14.73
CA LEU A 326 -2.52 -21.18 -13.85
C LEU A 326 -3.01 -20.76 -12.45
N LEU A 327 -2.47 -19.68 -11.89
CA LEU A 327 -2.95 -19.09 -10.65
C LEU A 327 -4.45 -18.75 -10.73
N GLY A 328 -4.84 -18.05 -11.80
CA GLY A 328 -6.23 -17.67 -12.04
C GLY A 328 -7.16 -18.86 -12.21
N LEU A 329 -6.72 -19.93 -12.89
CA LEU A 329 -7.47 -21.16 -13.06
C LEU A 329 -7.66 -21.91 -11.73
N ARG A 330 -6.64 -22.00 -10.88
CA ARG A 330 -6.66 -22.81 -9.66
C ARG A 330 -7.28 -22.08 -8.47
N LEU A 331 -7.02 -20.78 -8.33
CA LEU A 331 -7.44 -19.99 -7.16
C LEU A 331 -8.48 -18.91 -7.49
N GLY A 332 -8.82 -18.71 -8.75
CA GLY A 332 -9.71 -17.64 -9.20
C GLY A 332 -11.11 -17.66 -8.60
N ARG A 333 -11.59 -18.80 -8.11
CA ARG A 333 -12.88 -18.90 -7.40
C ARG A 333 -12.88 -18.19 -6.05
N PHE A 334 -11.71 -17.90 -5.48
CA PHE A 334 -11.56 -17.22 -4.19
C PHE A 334 -11.31 -15.71 -4.31
N ARG A 335 -11.44 -15.11 -5.49
CA ARG A 335 -11.12 -13.69 -5.75
C ARG A 335 -11.87 -12.73 -4.83
N GLU A 336 -13.16 -12.98 -4.62
CA GLU A 336 -13.99 -12.12 -3.76
C GLU A 336 -13.57 -12.21 -2.29
N GLN A 337 -13.32 -13.41 -1.79
CA GLN A 337 -12.87 -13.64 -0.42
C GLN A 337 -11.48 -13.02 -0.18
N ILE A 338 -10.56 -13.15 -1.15
CA ILE A 338 -9.24 -12.51 -1.09
C ILE A 338 -9.37 -10.99 -1.12
N ALA A 339 -10.25 -10.44 -1.96
CA ALA A 339 -10.52 -9.01 -2.02
C ALA A 339 -11.09 -8.49 -0.68
N GLN A 340 -12.04 -9.21 -0.08
CA GLN A 340 -12.58 -8.89 1.24
C GLN A 340 -11.51 -8.98 2.33
N HIS A 341 -10.63 -9.98 2.29
CA HIS A 341 -9.51 -10.11 3.22
C HIS A 341 -8.60 -8.88 3.17
N PHE A 342 -8.25 -8.37 1.98
CA PHE A 342 -7.42 -7.19 1.82
C PHE A 342 -8.15 -5.86 2.01
N ALA A 343 -9.48 -5.84 1.96
CA ALA A 343 -10.27 -4.68 2.33
C ALA A 343 -10.28 -4.42 3.85
N HIS A 344 -9.97 -5.45 4.65
CA HIS A 344 -9.83 -5.30 6.09
C HIS A 344 -8.57 -4.51 6.45
N SER A 345 -8.73 -3.63 7.45
CA SER A 345 -7.66 -2.86 8.07
C SER A 345 -7.74 -3.00 9.58
N LEU A 346 -6.61 -3.22 10.25
CA LEU A 346 -6.53 -3.22 11.71
C LEU A 346 -6.52 -1.79 12.27
N ASN A 347 -6.00 -0.87 11.46
CA ASN A 347 -6.02 0.57 11.71
C ASN A 347 -6.34 1.34 10.44
N VAL A 348 -6.79 2.59 10.58
CA VAL A 348 -7.01 3.50 9.45
C VAL A 348 -5.73 3.60 8.61
N ASP A 349 -5.86 3.55 7.30
CA ASP A 349 -4.78 3.67 6.31
C ASP A 349 -3.76 2.52 6.26
N ARG A 350 -3.93 1.44 7.03
CA ARG A 350 -3.05 0.26 6.99
C ARG A 350 -3.86 -1.03 6.80
N SER A 351 -4.04 -1.38 5.54
CA SER A 351 -4.75 -2.61 5.14
C SER A 351 -3.91 -3.87 5.41
N HIS A 352 -4.57 -5.04 5.45
CA HIS A 352 -3.86 -6.32 5.51
C HIS A 352 -2.85 -6.48 4.38
N ARG A 353 -3.15 -5.92 3.18
CA ARG A 353 -2.19 -5.91 2.07
C ARG A 353 -0.89 -5.17 2.43
N ALA A 354 -0.98 -4.00 3.06
CA ALA A 354 0.19 -3.23 3.46
C ALA A 354 1.05 -3.96 4.50
N LEU A 355 0.41 -4.60 5.48
CA LEU A 355 1.08 -5.41 6.50
C LEU A 355 1.76 -6.63 5.88
N LEU A 356 1.12 -7.29 4.91
CA LEU A 356 1.71 -8.40 4.16
C LEU A 356 2.96 -7.95 3.39
N PHE A 357 2.92 -6.81 2.69
CA PHE A 357 4.09 -6.28 1.99
C PHE A 357 5.23 -5.91 2.95
N PHE A 358 4.91 -5.36 4.12
CA PHE A 358 5.90 -5.12 5.17
C PHE A 358 6.51 -6.43 5.68
N ALA A 359 5.68 -7.44 5.99
CA ALA A 359 6.17 -8.76 6.40
C ALA A 359 7.02 -9.42 5.30
N THR A 360 6.62 -9.30 4.03
CA THR A 360 7.40 -9.79 2.89
C THR A 360 8.76 -9.10 2.78
N LEU A 361 8.85 -7.80 3.05
CA LEU A 361 10.12 -7.08 3.06
C LEU A 361 11.08 -7.61 4.14
N TYR A 362 10.53 -8.17 5.22
CA TYR A 362 11.30 -8.64 6.38
C TYR A 362 11.40 -10.17 6.49
N HIS A 363 10.76 -10.98 5.63
CA HIS A 363 10.67 -12.43 5.80
C HIS A 363 12.03 -13.12 5.94
N ASP A 364 13.04 -12.59 5.26
CA ASP A 364 14.41 -13.12 5.21
C ASP A 364 15.45 -12.22 5.92
N VAL A 365 15.03 -11.23 6.69
CA VAL A 365 15.92 -10.21 7.27
C VAL A 365 17.03 -10.78 8.15
N SER A 366 16.81 -11.91 8.80
CA SER A 366 17.79 -12.56 9.67
C SER A 366 18.66 -13.64 9.00
N LYS A 367 18.52 -13.87 7.68
CA LYS A 367 19.44 -14.76 6.94
C LYS A 367 20.91 -14.37 7.06
N PRO A 368 21.30 -13.08 7.10
CA PRO A 368 22.69 -12.69 7.36
C PRO A 368 23.26 -13.22 8.68
N ASP A 369 22.45 -13.26 9.74
CA ASP A 369 22.84 -13.64 11.09
C ASP A 369 22.84 -15.15 11.32
N THR A 370 22.01 -15.87 10.55
CA THR A 370 21.79 -17.31 10.70
C THR A 370 22.51 -18.14 9.62
N LYS A 371 23.35 -17.50 8.82
CA LYS A 371 24.09 -18.14 7.74
C LYS A 371 25.10 -19.15 8.27
N THR A 372 24.95 -20.40 7.87
CA THR A 372 25.87 -21.50 8.14
C THR A 372 26.15 -22.30 6.87
N ASN A 373 27.25 -23.05 6.84
CA ASN A 373 27.52 -24.02 5.78
C ASN A 373 27.40 -25.42 6.37
N ASP A 374 26.68 -26.30 5.70
CA ASP A 374 26.68 -27.73 6.06
C ASP A 374 27.96 -28.45 5.55
N GLU A 375 28.10 -29.72 5.89
CA GLU A 375 29.29 -30.53 5.53
C GLU A 375 29.52 -30.64 4.01
N THR A 376 28.49 -30.41 3.20
CA THR A 376 28.57 -30.42 1.73
C THR A 376 28.96 -29.04 1.16
N GLY A 377 29.12 -28.02 2.01
CA GLY A 377 29.35 -26.63 1.61
C GLY A 377 28.08 -25.88 1.22
N ARG A 378 26.90 -26.49 1.38
CA ARG A 378 25.63 -25.84 1.11
C ARG A 378 25.30 -24.84 2.21
N ILE A 379 24.89 -23.63 1.80
CA ILE A 379 24.47 -22.57 2.72
C ILE A 379 23.10 -22.91 3.29
N ARG A 380 22.97 -22.78 4.62
CA ARG A 380 21.74 -22.97 5.41
C ARG A 380 21.50 -21.75 6.27
N PHE A 381 20.23 -21.54 6.65
CA PHE A 381 19.76 -20.42 7.47
C PHE A 381 18.78 -20.93 8.50
N PHE A 382 19.28 -21.62 9.53
CA PHE A 382 18.43 -22.18 10.59
C PHE A 382 17.85 -21.05 11.46
N ASP A 383 16.57 -21.15 11.81
CA ASP A 383 15.83 -20.22 12.67
C ASP A 383 15.77 -18.76 12.17
N HIS A 384 16.05 -18.51 10.86
CA HIS A 384 15.95 -17.16 10.30
C HIS A 384 14.51 -16.61 10.35
N ASP A 385 13.52 -17.48 10.27
CA ASP A 385 12.10 -17.17 10.39
C ASP A 385 11.74 -16.68 11.80
N MET A 386 12.20 -17.36 12.84
CA MET A 386 11.97 -16.96 14.23
C MET A 386 12.70 -15.67 14.59
N GLN A 387 14.00 -15.58 14.28
CA GLN A 387 14.79 -14.38 14.55
C GLN A 387 14.30 -13.18 13.70
N GLY A 388 13.95 -13.43 12.45
CA GLY A 388 13.40 -12.41 11.54
C GLY A 388 12.07 -11.84 12.02
N ALA A 389 11.24 -12.69 12.63
CA ALA A 389 9.97 -12.25 13.22
C ALA A 389 10.18 -11.25 14.36
N GLU A 390 11.19 -11.47 15.21
CA GLU A 390 11.52 -10.53 16.30
C GLU A 390 12.09 -9.20 15.75
N VAL A 391 13.03 -9.26 14.81
CA VAL A 391 13.59 -8.05 14.18
C VAL A 391 12.49 -7.21 13.52
N ALA A 392 11.57 -7.84 12.82
CA ALA A 392 10.44 -7.15 12.18
C ALA A 392 9.46 -6.57 13.20
N ALA A 393 9.20 -7.30 14.29
CA ALA A 393 8.34 -6.82 15.38
C ALA A 393 8.95 -5.59 16.08
N GLU A 394 10.25 -5.56 16.31
CA GLU A 394 10.95 -4.40 16.85
C GLU A 394 10.83 -3.18 15.92
N ARG A 395 11.04 -3.37 14.61
CA ARG A 395 10.86 -2.31 13.63
C ARG A 395 9.41 -1.82 13.57
N ALA A 396 8.45 -2.72 13.59
CA ALA A 396 7.03 -2.39 13.61
C ALA A 396 6.65 -1.55 14.84
N ARG A 397 7.16 -1.92 16.03
CA ARG A 397 7.00 -1.12 17.27
C ARG A 397 7.65 0.26 17.15
N SER A 398 8.85 0.35 16.57
CA SER A 398 9.54 1.63 16.36
C SER A 398 8.79 2.57 15.39
N PHE A 399 7.96 2.02 14.52
CA PHE A 399 7.03 2.76 13.68
C PHE A 399 5.66 3.00 14.34
N ASN A 400 5.53 2.75 15.63
CA ASN A 400 4.28 2.91 16.39
C ASN A 400 3.09 2.17 15.74
N LEU A 401 3.30 0.91 15.30
CA LEU A 401 2.22 0.02 14.91
C LEU A 401 1.52 -0.50 16.17
N SER A 402 0.23 -0.83 16.05
CA SER A 402 -0.53 -1.45 17.13
C SER A 402 -0.05 -2.87 17.42
N ASN A 403 -0.36 -3.39 18.62
CA ASN A 403 -0.01 -4.76 18.99
C ASN A 403 -0.57 -5.79 17.99
N ASP A 404 -1.81 -5.63 17.54
CA ASP A 404 -2.44 -6.54 16.57
C ASP A 404 -1.71 -6.54 15.22
N GLU A 405 -1.21 -5.37 14.77
CA GLU A 405 -0.41 -5.26 13.54
C GLU A 405 0.96 -5.93 13.72
N VAL A 406 1.61 -5.71 14.87
CA VAL A 406 2.88 -6.34 15.21
C VAL A 406 2.75 -7.86 15.29
N GLU A 407 1.72 -8.37 15.97
CA GLU A 407 1.45 -9.82 16.09
C GLU A 407 1.19 -10.44 14.71
N ARG A 408 0.45 -9.75 13.83
CA ARG A 408 0.21 -10.24 12.47
C ARG A 408 1.50 -10.33 11.66
N ILE A 409 2.34 -9.29 11.66
CA ILE A 409 3.64 -9.28 10.98
C ILE A 409 4.53 -10.41 11.52
N HIS A 410 4.63 -10.53 12.83
CA HIS A 410 5.37 -11.59 13.48
C HIS A 410 4.89 -12.99 13.08
N ALA A 411 3.57 -13.23 13.10
CA ALA A 411 3.00 -14.51 12.71
C ALA A 411 3.27 -14.86 11.24
N ILE A 412 3.23 -13.89 10.33
CA ILE A 412 3.55 -14.10 8.90
C ILE A 412 5.02 -14.53 8.77
N ILE A 413 5.96 -13.79 9.38
CA ILE A 413 7.38 -14.08 9.21
C ILE A 413 7.76 -15.39 9.88
N LYS A 414 7.32 -15.62 11.11
CA LYS A 414 7.60 -16.85 11.84
C LYS A 414 7.14 -18.12 11.14
N ASN A 415 6.06 -18.05 10.36
CA ASN A 415 5.46 -19.24 9.76
C ASN A 415 5.68 -19.32 8.24
N HIS A 416 6.45 -18.42 7.62
CA HIS A 416 6.53 -18.33 6.15
C HIS A 416 7.09 -19.60 5.49
N MET A 417 7.94 -20.36 6.18
CA MET A 417 8.52 -21.61 5.66
C MET A 417 7.53 -22.79 5.59
N ARG A 418 6.39 -22.73 6.31
CA ARG A 418 5.50 -23.90 6.47
C ARG A 418 4.85 -24.36 5.16
N ILE A 419 4.50 -23.45 4.29
CA ILE A 419 3.87 -23.79 3.01
C ILE A 419 4.91 -24.40 2.06
N HIS A 420 6.16 -23.96 2.12
CA HIS A 420 7.25 -24.58 1.35
C HIS A 420 7.44 -26.05 1.72
N PHE A 421 7.29 -26.39 2.99
CA PHE A 421 7.31 -27.78 3.43
C PHE A 421 6.14 -28.59 2.82
N PHE A 422 4.92 -28.04 2.82
CA PHE A 422 3.77 -28.71 2.19
C PHE A 422 3.94 -28.84 0.68
N GLY A 423 4.42 -27.78 0.01
CA GLY A 423 4.67 -27.77 -1.43
C GLY A 423 5.73 -28.80 -1.85
N SER A 424 6.82 -28.90 -1.10
CA SER A 424 7.89 -29.87 -1.36
C SER A 424 7.39 -31.31 -1.22
N ARG A 425 6.57 -31.60 -0.21
CA ARG A 425 5.96 -32.95 -0.04
C ARG A 425 4.93 -33.25 -1.13
N MET A 426 4.13 -32.28 -1.53
CA MET A 426 3.18 -32.43 -2.63
C MET A 426 3.92 -32.74 -3.93
N LEU A 427 5.05 -32.05 -4.19
CA LEU A 427 5.86 -32.28 -5.39
C LEU A 427 6.51 -33.65 -5.39
N ALA A 428 7.21 -34.03 -4.31
CA ALA A 428 8.02 -35.23 -4.22
C ALA A 428 7.19 -36.51 -3.99
N GLU A 429 6.21 -36.44 -3.07
CA GLU A 429 5.47 -37.61 -2.57
C GLU A 429 4.02 -37.67 -3.07
N LYS A 430 3.55 -36.62 -3.80
CA LYS A 430 2.13 -36.41 -4.15
C LYS A 430 1.20 -36.40 -2.93
N GLN A 431 1.74 -36.03 -1.75
CA GLN A 431 1.02 -36.05 -0.48
C GLN A 431 0.39 -34.71 -0.18
N THR A 432 -0.93 -34.70 -0.06
CA THR A 432 -1.68 -33.51 0.38
C THR A 432 -1.48 -33.26 1.89
N PRO A 433 -1.56 -31.99 2.33
CA PRO A 433 -1.59 -31.69 3.75
C PRO A 433 -2.72 -32.43 4.46
N SER A 434 -2.40 -33.15 5.56
CA SER A 434 -3.44 -33.83 6.35
C SER A 434 -4.33 -32.82 7.08
N ARG A 435 -5.57 -33.19 7.43
CA ARG A 435 -6.49 -32.36 8.22
C ARG A 435 -5.84 -31.82 9.50
N LYS A 436 -5.07 -32.67 10.21
CA LYS A 436 -4.29 -32.25 11.38
C LYS A 436 -3.24 -31.19 11.05
N ALA A 437 -2.53 -31.33 9.94
CA ALA A 437 -1.52 -30.34 9.49
C ALA A 437 -2.15 -29.02 9.10
N ILE A 438 -3.33 -29.04 8.45
CA ILE A 438 -4.12 -27.85 8.10
C ILE A 438 -4.60 -27.14 9.37
N TYR A 439 -5.13 -27.88 10.34
CA TYR A 439 -5.54 -27.34 11.63
C TYR A 439 -4.37 -26.60 12.31
N ARG A 440 -3.22 -27.26 12.47
CA ARG A 440 -2.02 -26.67 13.07
C ARG A 440 -1.54 -25.44 12.33
N PHE A 441 -1.59 -25.45 11.00
CA PHE A 441 -1.23 -24.30 10.20
C PHE A 441 -2.09 -23.07 10.54
N PHE A 442 -3.41 -23.19 10.54
CA PHE A 442 -4.30 -22.08 10.83
C PHE A 442 -4.37 -21.72 12.32
N ARG A 443 -4.18 -22.68 13.23
CA ARG A 443 -4.03 -22.39 14.65
C ARG A 443 -2.84 -21.47 14.91
N ASP A 444 -1.69 -21.77 14.33
CA ASP A 444 -0.43 -21.03 14.58
C ASP A 444 -0.35 -19.71 13.80
N SER A 445 -0.97 -19.64 12.63
CA SER A 445 -0.98 -18.44 11.79
C SER A 445 -2.21 -17.55 12.00
N GLY A 446 -3.28 -18.08 12.58
CA GLY A 446 -4.54 -17.36 12.75
C GLY A 446 -5.07 -16.79 11.42
N LYS A 447 -5.55 -15.56 11.47
CA LYS A 447 -6.05 -14.83 10.29
C LYS A 447 -4.95 -14.46 9.27
N ALA A 448 -3.67 -14.62 9.62
CA ALA A 448 -2.55 -14.40 8.72
C ALA A 448 -2.29 -15.61 7.79
N GLY A 449 -3.01 -16.72 7.94
CA GLY A 449 -2.84 -17.90 7.09
C GLY A 449 -3.04 -17.63 5.59
N ILE A 450 -3.96 -16.72 5.23
CA ILE A 450 -4.18 -16.29 3.84
C ILE A 450 -2.97 -15.54 3.30
N ASP A 451 -2.39 -14.64 4.11
CA ASP A 451 -1.18 -13.88 3.76
C ASP A 451 0.00 -14.81 3.48
N LEU A 452 0.17 -15.83 4.33
CA LEU A 452 1.21 -16.84 4.19
C LEU A 452 1.09 -17.64 2.90
N ILE A 453 -0.13 -17.98 2.49
CA ILE A 453 -0.38 -18.70 1.22
C ILE A 453 0.09 -17.83 0.04
N LEU A 454 -0.24 -16.54 0.03
CA LEU A 454 0.12 -15.65 -1.06
C LEU A 454 1.62 -15.32 -1.05
N LEU A 455 2.21 -15.13 0.15
CA LEU A 455 3.66 -14.94 0.30
C LEU A 455 4.43 -16.14 -0.24
N ALA A 456 4.05 -17.37 0.12
CA ALA A 456 4.76 -18.57 -0.32
C ALA A 456 4.73 -18.77 -1.85
N LEU A 457 3.61 -18.41 -2.51
CA LEU A 457 3.52 -18.41 -3.97
C LEU A 457 4.46 -17.37 -4.61
N ALA A 458 4.54 -16.18 -4.01
CA ALA A 458 5.43 -15.14 -4.48
C ALA A 458 6.91 -15.48 -4.23
N ASP A 459 7.22 -16.03 -3.06
CA ASP A 459 8.56 -16.45 -2.66
C ASP A 459 9.09 -17.56 -3.55
N LEU A 460 8.26 -18.56 -3.86
CA LEU A 460 8.62 -19.61 -4.82
C LEU A 460 9.02 -19.03 -6.19
N ARG A 461 8.28 -18.04 -6.69
CA ARG A 461 8.63 -17.35 -7.95
C ARG A 461 9.92 -16.55 -7.82
N GLY A 462 10.12 -15.87 -6.70
CA GLY A 462 11.33 -15.11 -6.40
C GLY A 462 12.59 -15.97 -6.25
N THR A 463 12.41 -17.20 -5.73
CA THR A 463 13.50 -18.17 -5.54
C THR A 463 13.99 -18.74 -6.86
N SER A 464 13.09 -19.24 -7.69
CA SER A 464 13.43 -20.05 -8.87
C SER A 464 13.39 -19.25 -10.18
N ALA A 465 12.73 -18.09 -10.20
CA ALA A 465 12.55 -17.25 -11.38
C ALA A 465 12.29 -18.06 -12.68
N ASN A 466 13.22 -18.02 -13.64
CA ASN A 466 13.09 -18.71 -14.94
C ASN A 466 13.27 -20.24 -14.86
N GLU A 467 13.75 -20.79 -13.74
CA GLU A 467 13.92 -22.23 -13.54
C GLU A 467 12.70 -22.89 -12.90
N LEU A 468 11.67 -22.12 -12.54
CA LEU A 468 10.43 -22.64 -11.98
C LEU A 468 9.71 -23.53 -12.98
N THR A 469 9.54 -24.81 -12.62
CA THR A 469 8.81 -25.76 -13.46
C THR A 469 7.31 -25.65 -13.24
N ILE A 470 6.53 -26.03 -14.27
CA ILE A 470 5.06 -26.09 -14.19
C ILE A 470 4.62 -27.05 -13.08
N ASP A 471 5.30 -28.18 -12.93
CA ASP A 471 4.97 -29.19 -11.91
C ASP A 471 5.15 -28.65 -10.50
N THR A 472 6.25 -27.94 -10.25
CA THR A 472 6.50 -27.29 -8.96
C THR A 472 5.43 -26.23 -8.67
N TRP A 473 5.15 -25.35 -9.64
CA TRP A 473 4.11 -24.34 -9.49
C TRP A 473 2.74 -24.93 -9.21
N THR A 474 2.35 -25.96 -9.96
CA THR A 474 1.06 -26.64 -9.81
C THR A 474 0.95 -27.30 -8.43
N ALA A 475 2.01 -27.94 -7.94
CA ALA A 475 2.02 -28.53 -6.59
C ALA A 475 1.75 -27.49 -5.50
N TYR A 476 2.37 -26.31 -5.59
CA TYR A 476 2.14 -25.21 -4.63
C TYR A 476 0.73 -24.59 -4.78
N LEU A 477 0.22 -24.46 -6.00
CA LEU A 477 -1.16 -24.00 -6.23
C LEU A 477 -2.18 -25.01 -5.67
N ASP A 478 -1.93 -26.31 -5.77
CA ASP A 478 -2.82 -27.33 -5.19
C ASP A 478 -2.81 -27.30 -3.66
N VAL A 479 -1.64 -27.09 -3.03
CA VAL A 479 -1.55 -26.84 -1.58
C VAL A 479 -2.32 -25.59 -1.20
N ALA A 480 -2.10 -24.47 -1.90
CA ALA A 480 -2.80 -23.22 -1.67
C ALA A 480 -4.32 -23.39 -1.79
N ARG A 481 -4.80 -24.08 -2.83
CA ARG A 481 -6.21 -24.38 -3.04
C ARG A 481 -6.78 -25.18 -1.87
N ILE A 482 -6.12 -26.27 -1.45
CA ILE A 482 -6.57 -27.10 -0.34
C ILE A 482 -6.67 -26.30 0.96
N LEU A 483 -5.69 -25.44 1.25
CA LEU A 483 -5.71 -24.60 2.45
C LEU A 483 -6.87 -23.60 2.41
N LEU A 484 -7.09 -22.91 1.27
CA LEU A 484 -8.16 -21.94 1.10
C LEU A 484 -9.56 -22.59 1.11
N GLU A 485 -9.71 -23.79 0.51
CA GLU A 485 -10.96 -24.58 0.59
C GLU A 485 -11.32 -24.89 2.03
N ASN A 486 -10.36 -25.37 2.83
CA ASN A 486 -10.63 -25.69 4.22
C ASN A 486 -10.91 -24.42 5.05
N TYR A 487 -10.23 -23.30 4.76
CA TYR A 487 -10.42 -22.05 5.50
C TYR A 487 -11.80 -21.43 5.26
N TRP A 488 -12.29 -21.40 4.01
CA TRP A 488 -13.53 -20.72 3.66
C TRP A 488 -14.76 -21.62 3.53
N GLU A 489 -14.56 -22.87 3.15
CA GLU A 489 -15.68 -23.78 2.87
C GLU A 489 -15.93 -24.80 3.98
N ARG A 490 -14.91 -25.11 4.79
CA ARG A 490 -14.99 -26.10 5.89
C ARG A 490 -14.35 -25.62 7.18
N PRO A 491 -14.59 -24.36 7.60
CA PRO A 491 -13.89 -23.81 8.76
C PRO A 491 -14.18 -24.60 10.04
N GLU A 492 -15.43 -25.00 10.26
CA GLU A 492 -15.85 -25.72 11.48
C GLU A 492 -15.42 -27.20 11.51
N GLU A 493 -15.08 -27.77 10.35
CA GLU A 493 -14.61 -29.16 10.31
C GLU A 493 -13.11 -29.28 10.57
N VAL A 494 -12.30 -28.35 10.07
CA VAL A 494 -10.84 -28.50 10.02
C VAL A 494 -10.09 -27.33 10.65
N VAL A 495 -10.53 -26.09 10.41
CA VAL A 495 -9.76 -24.89 10.80
C VAL A 495 -10.06 -24.45 12.24
N SER A 496 -11.32 -24.43 12.60
CA SER A 496 -11.80 -23.99 13.92
C SER A 496 -13.00 -24.84 14.36
N PRO A 497 -12.79 -26.12 14.65
CA PRO A 497 -13.86 -26.98 15.08
C PRO A 497 -14.49 -26.48 16.40
N PRO A 498 -15.82 -26.58 16.55
CA PRO A 498 -16.53 -26.14 17.74
C PRO A 498 -16.04 -26.89 18.98
N ARG A 499 -16.04 -26.24 20.12
CA ARG A 499 -15.58 -26.84 21.38
C ARG A 499 -16.56 -27.92 21.82
N LEU A 500 -16.07 -29.16 21.95
CA LEU A 500 -16.84 -30.29 22.49
C LEU A 500 -16.81 -30.34 24.01
N LEU A 501 -15.74 -29.80 24.63
CA LEU A 501 -15.54 -29.72 26.06
C LEU A 501 -14.93 -28.36 26.42
N ASP A 502 -15.27 -27.85 27.58
CA ASP A 502 -14.57 -26.74 28.20
C ASP A 502 -13.61 -27.19 29.33
N GLY A 503 -12.80 -26.26 29.84
CA GLY A 503 -11.81 -26.58 30.89
C GLY A 503 -12.45 -26.97 32.22
N HIS A 504 -13.62 -26.41 32.56
CA HIS A 504 -14.33 -26.73 33.81
C HIS A 504 -14.94 -28.13 33.74
N GLU A 505 -15.56 -28.48 32.63
CA GLU A 505 -16.09 -29.82 32.38
C GLU A 505 -14.96 -30.88 32.46
N LEU A 506 -13.83 -30.59 31.80
CA LEU A 506 -12.70 -31.52 31.77
C LEU A 506 -12.12 -31.74 33.16
N MET A 507 -11.93 -30.66 33.95
CA MET A 507 -11.49 -30.76 35.33
C MET A 507 -12.44 -31.57 36.20
N LYS A 508 -13.74 -31.34 36.07
CA LYS A 508 -14.78 -32.05 36.84
C LYS A 508 -14.84 -33.54 36.51
N GLU A 509 -14.89 -33.86 35.21
CA GLU A 509 -15.07 -35.24 34.72
C GLU A 509 -13.83 -36.13 34.98
N LEU A 510 -12.63 -35.53 35.02
CA LEU A 510 -11.37 -36.24 35.16
C LEU A 510 -10.70 -36.00 36.53
N ASN A 511 -11.36 -35.23 37.41
CA ASN A 511 -10.83 -34.86 38.73
C ASN A 511 -9.42 -34.23 38.66
N LEU A 512 -9.21 -33.32 37.66
CA LEU A 512 -7.93 -32.66 37.44
C LEU A 512 -7.91 -31.29 38.13
N LYS A 513 -6.69 -30.90 38.61
CA LYS A 513 -6.47 -29.55 39.14
C LYS A 513 -6.26 -28.53 38.02
N PRO A 514 -6.64 -27.25 38.25
CA PRO A 514 -6.33 -26.18 37.29
C PRO A 514 -4.82 -26.13 36.99
N GLY A 515 -4.46 -26.03 35.71
CA GLY A 515 -3.07 -25.96 35.28
C GLY A 515 -2.91 -25.99 33.76
N PRO A 516 -1.68 -25.80 33.23
CA PRO A 516 -1.39 -25.80 31.80
C PRO A 516 -1.83 -27.07 31.05
N VAL A 517 -1.80 -28.23 31.77
CA VAL A 517 -2.20 -29.55 31.25
C VAL A 517 -3.63 -29.54 30.70
N ILE A 518 -4.54 -28.79 31.32
CA ILE A 518 -5.93 -28.67 30.84
C ILE A 518 -5.98 -28.02 29.43
N GLY A 519 -5.23 -26.93 29.26
CA GLY A 519 -5.14 -26.25 27.96
C GLY A 519 -4.55 -27.14 26.86
N GLN A 520 -3.50 -27.85 27.17
CA GLN A 520 -2.83 -28.78 26.25
C GLN A 520 -3.72 -29.97 25.89
N LEU A 521 -4.45 -30.52 26.85
CA LEU A 521 -5.37 -31.63 26.61
C LEU A 521 -6.55 -31.20 25.75
N LEU A 522 -7.13 -30.01 26.02
CA LEU A 522 -8.17 -29.43 25.17
C LEU A 522 -7.67 -29.17 23.73
N GLU A 523 -6.43 -28.73 23.59
CA GLU A 523 -5.82 -28.51 22.28
C GLU A 523 -5.62 -29.85 21.52
N THR A 524 -5.13 -30.89 22.23
CA THR A 524 -4.99 -32.24 21.64
C THR A 524 -6.33 -32.82 21.21
N ILE A 525 -7.39 -32.60 21.99
CA ILE A 525 -8.76 -32.99 21.63
C ILE A 525 -9.18 -32.28 20.32
N ARG A 526 -8.96 -30.96 20.22
CA ARG A 526 -9.29 -30.21 19.01
C ARG A 526 -8.52 -30.67 17.77
N GLU A 527 -7.21 -30.96 17.91
CA GLU A 527 -6.42 -31.53 16.83
C GLU A 527 -7.02 -32.85 16.32
N ASN A 528 -7.44 -33.74 17.25
CA ASN A 528 -8.04 -35.01 16.88
C ASN A 528 -9.48 -34.84 16.34
N GLN A 529 -10.20 -33.83 16.80
CA GLN A 529 -11.49 -33.44 16.22
C GLN A 529 -11.32 -32.96 14.78
N ALA A 530 -10.38 -32.04 14.54
CA ALA A 530 -10.04 -31.57 13.21
C ALA A 530 -9.59 -32.71 12.28
N ALA A 531 -8.87 -33.71 12.82
CA ALA A 531 -8.46 -34.90 12.11
C ALA A 531 -9.63 -35.88 11.81
N GLY A 532 -10.83 -35.64 12.34
CA GLY A 532 -12.02 -36.51 12.19
C GLY A 532 -11.94 -37.78 13.05
N LYS A 533 -11.11 -37.80 14.09
CA LYS A 533 -10.99 -38.93 15.03
C LYS A 533 -11.92 -38.80 16.25
N ILE A 534 -12.35 -37.57 16.54
CA ILE A 534 -13.27 -37.21 17.62
C ILE A 534 -14.40 -36.41 17.00
N GLU A 535 -15.64 -36.90 17.12
CA GLU A 535 -16.80 -36.28 16.52
C GLU A 535 -17.80 -35.73 17.52
N ASN A 536 -17.74 -36.23 18.76
CA ASN A 536 -18.71 -35.86 19.79
C ASN A 536 -18.07 -35.80 21.18
N ARG A 537 -18.86 -35.28 22.13
CA ARG A 537 -18.43 -35.05 23.53
C ARG A 537 -17.99 -36.36 24.22
N GLU A 538 -18.65 -37.48 23.98
CA GLU A 538 -18.35 -38.77 24.62
C GLU A 538 -16.98 -39.28 24.17
N GLN A 539 -16.71 -39.23 22.87
CA GLN A 539 -15.38 -39.59 22.31
C GLN A 539 -14.28 -38.67 22.84
N ALA A 540 -14.57 -37.36 22.99
CA ALA A 540 -13.62 -36.40 23.55
C ALA A 540 -13.28 -36.73 25.02
N LEU A 541 -14.26 -37.09 25.83
CA LEU A 541 -14.04 -37.52 27.22
C LEU A 541 -13.29 -38.86 27.34
N SER A 542 -13.65 -39.83 26.49
CA SER A 542 -12.93 -41.12 26.45
C SER A 542 -11.47 -40.93 26.08
N PHE A 543 -11.22 -40.14 25.01
CA PHE A 543 -9.85 -39.80 24.60
C PHE A 543 -9.07 -39.08 25.72
N ALA A 544 -9.71 -38.11 26.39
CA ALA A 544 -9.06 -37.38 27.48
C ALA A 544 -8.69 -38.30 28.67
N ARG A 545 -9.56 -39.28 29.02
CA ARG A 545 -9.27 -40.30 30.08
C ARG A 545 -8.09 -41.16 29.72
N ASP A 546 -8.04 -41.62 28.46
CA ASP A 546 -6.93 -42.45 27.96
C ASP A 546 -5.59 -41.72 28.03
N GLU A 547 -5.57 -40.44 27.61
CA GLU A 547 -4.35 -39.61 27.64
C GLU A 547 -3.87 -39.34 29.10
N VAL A 548 -4.79 -39.00 30.00
CA VAL A 548 -4.45 -38.83 31.41
C VAL A 548 -3.93 -40.12 32.04
N THR A 549 -4.52 -41.29 31.71
CA THR A 549 -4.09 -42.62 32.20
C THR A 549 -2.69 -42.99 31.68
N LYS A 550 -2.32 -42.56 30.48
CA LYS A 550 -0.97 -42.75 29.91
C LYS A 550 0.08 -41.82 30.52
N GLY A 551 -0.27 -40.98 31.46
CA GLY A 551 0.63 -40.04 32.11
C GLY A 551 0.90 -38.80 31.24
N PHE A 552 -0.14 -38.25 30.60
CA PHE A 552 -0.05 -37.03 29.80
C PHE A 552 0.63 -35.91 30.58
N THR A 553 1.90 -35.62 30.27
CA THR A 553 2.73 -34.61 30.93
C THR A 553 2.68 -33.25 30.23
N GLY A 554 2.06 -33.19 29.08
CA GLY A 554 1.94 -31.95 28.30
C GLY A 554 3.20 -31.52 27.53
N GLU A 555 4.19 -32.41 27.42
CA GLU A 555 5.37 -32.23 26.56
C GLU A 555 5.17 -33.03 25.26
N ALA A 556 4.78 -32.32 24.16
CA ALA A 556 4.88 -32.82 22.79
C ALA A 556 4.94 -31.67 21.80
#